data_5c38b78035e1054d8b2ddb1d9a1dbaf1
#
_entry.id   5c38b78035e1054d8b2ddb1d9a1dbaf1
#
_cell.length_a   1.000
_cell.length_b   1.000
_cell.length_c   1.000
_cell.angle_alpha   90.00
_cell.angle_beta   90.00
_cell.angle_gamma   90.00
#
_symmetry.space_group_name_H-M   'P 1'
#
loop_
_entity.id
_entity.type
_entity.pdbx_description
1 polymer ?
#
loop_
_entity_poly.entity_id
_entity_poly.type
_entity_poly.pdbx_seq_one_letter_code
_entity_poly.pdbx_strand_id
1 'polypeptide(L)'
;MNASAASSASSSTPRSFWPSRFWAEVSAHDFAQAQASGLAASTVAVLPVGAVEQHGPHLPLNVDARLIEGVMAEALPLLPANLPVLFLPPQNIGLSVEHTSYAGTLTLSPATLIALWTELGACVARSGIKKLLLLNGHGGQVSVMDIVARELRMQHGLLVYSASWFGLVDDAANQQFCAHEHRFGIHGGEVETSMMLHLAPETVHMERAQNFASTSEVRAGKYHFIGNGRSAKLGWAIEDYNPAGAVGNSAAATAERGAAMVASSAEGLVRLLGEIHDLPLSTVQNKPQPL
;
A
#
# COMPACT_ATOMS: atom_id res chain seq x y z
N MET A 1 33.83 -55.08 15.41
CA MET A 1 32.43 -54.73 15.58
C MET A 1 32.25 -53.33 15.03
N ASN A 2 31.80 -53.24 13.79
CA ASN A 2 31.52 -51.96 13.13
C ASN A 2 30.04 -51.62 13.33
N ALA A 3 29.73 -50.60 14.10
CA ALA A 3 28.38 -50.03 14.18
C ALA A 3 28.20 -49.01 13.07
N SER A 4 27.44 -49.34 12.06
CA SER A 4 26.99 -48.46 10.99
C SER A 4 25.95 -47.51 11.58
N ALA A 5 26.25 -46.22 11.66
CA ALA A 5 25.27 -45.17 11.97
C ALA A 5 24.42 -44.90 10.74
N ALA A 6 23.21 -45.43 10.70
CA ALA A 6 22.21 -45.08 9.70
C ALA A 6 21.73 -43.64 9.93
N SER A 7 22.11 -42.73 9.03
CA SER A 7 21.55 -41.39 8.96
C SER A 7 20.11 -41.47 8.53
N SER A 8 19.18 -41.25 9.46
CA SER A 8 17.77 -41.07 9.15
C SER A 8 17.55 -39.70 8.49
N ALA A 9 17.60 -39.67 7.17
CA ALA A 9 17.10 -38.54 6.41
C ALA A 9 15.56 -38.46 6.64
N SER A 10 15.11 -37.51 7.41
CA SER A 10 13.69 -37.20 7.55
C SER A 10 13.19 -36.68 6.21
N SER A 11 12.41 -37.48 5.50
CA SER A 11 11.66 -37.06 4.33
C SER A 11 10.54 -36.10 4.79
N SER A 12 10.86 -34.81 4.93
CA SER A 12 9.83 -33.79 5.15
C SER A 12 8.99 -33.68 3.89
N THR A 13 7.72 -34.03 3.98
CA THR A 13 6.72 -33.75 2.94
C THR A 13 6.83 -32.26 2.55
N PRO A 14 6.88 -31.91 1.24
CA PRO A 14 6.93 -30.51 0.83
C PRO A 14 5.79 -29.71 1.46
N ARG A 15 6.11 -28.63 2.17
CA ARG A 15 5.07 -27.76 2.74
C ARG A 15 4.31 -27.08 1.61
N SER A 16 2.98 -27.12 1.68
CA SER A 16 2.09 -26.48 0.70
C SER A 16 1.78 -25.02 1.05
N PHE A 17 2.29 -24.51 2.19
CA PHE A 17 2.05 -23.14 2.68
C PHE A 17 3.22 -22.63 3.53
N TRP A 18 3.30 -21.31 3.65
CA TRP A 18 4.30 -20.63 4.47
C TRP A 18 4.03 -20.81 5.97
N PRO A 19 5.07 -20.86 6.84
CA PRO A 19 4.92 -20.94 8.29
C PRO A 19 4.36 -19.66 8.93
N SER A 20 4.53 -18.52 8.24
CA SER A 20 3.97 -17.22 8.59
C SER A 20 3.51 -16.46 7.35
N ARG A 21 2.65 -15.47 7.53
CA ARG A 21 2.29 -14.48 6.50
C ARG A 21 3.30 -13.33 6.40
N PHE A 22 4.24 -13.23 7.33
CA PHE A 22 5.23 -12.16 7.39
C PHE A 22 6.60 -12.66 6.93
N TRP A 23 7.17 -11.97 5.94
CA TRP A 23 8.46 -12.29 5.34
C TRP A 23 9.58 -12.44 6.37
N ALA A 24 9.65 -11.50 7.32
CA ALA A 24 10.70 -11.45 8.33
C ALA A 24 10.64 -12.61 9.37
N GLU A 25 9.53 -13.33 9.43
CA GLU A 25 9.33 -14.47 10.32
C GLU A 25 9.61 -15.81 9.63
N VAL A 26 9.90 -15.79 8.33
CA VAL A 26 10.23 -16.98 7.53
C VAL A 26 11.73 -17.18 7.50
N SER A 27 12.19 -18.41 7.76
CA SER A 27 13.61 -18.72 7.75
C SER A 27 14.16 -18.90 6.32
N ALA A 28 15.48 -18.73 6.14
CA ALA A 28 16.14 -19.04 4.87
C ALA A 28 15.94 -20.50 4.43
N HIS A 29 15.81 -21.42 5.38
CA HIS A 29 15.52 -22.83 5.11
C HIS A 29 14.11 -23.00 4.51
N ASP A 30 13.08 -22.30 5.05
CA ASP A 30 11.72 -22.34 4.51
C ASP A 30 11.66 -21.75 3.11
N PHE A 31 12.41 -20.67 2.82
CA PHE A 31 12.54 -20.13 1.47
C PHE A 31 13.16 -21.14 0.49
N ALA A 32 14.23 -21.85 0.88
CA ALA A 32 14.83 -22.88 0.05
C ALA A 32 13.85 -24.03 -0.26
N GLN A 33 13.07 -24.46 0.75
CA GLN A 33 12.02 -25.47 0.56
C GLN A 33 10.89 -24.96 -0.36
N ALA A 34 10.47 -23.71 -0.21
CA ALA A 34 9.43 -23.10 -1.05
C ALA A 34 9.87 -22.97 -2.52
N GLN A 35 11.15 -22.68 -2.77
CA GLN A 35 11.72 -22.69 -4.12
C GLN A 35 11.69 -24.11 -4.71
N ALA A 36 12.15 -25.10 -3.97
CA ALA A 36 12.20 -26.49 -4.42
C ALA A 36 10.82 -27.09 -4.69
N SER A 37 9.79 -26.72 -3.90
CA SER A 37 8.41 -27.21 -4.04
C SER A 37 7.57 -26.44 -5.08
N GLY A 38 8.05 -25.29 -5.57
CA GLY A 38 7.28 -24.39 -6.43
C GLY A 38 6.36 -23.43 -5.69
N LEU A 39 6.26 -23.51 -4.35
CA LEU A 39 5.44 -22.59 -3.52
C LEU A 39 5.86 -21.13 -3.74
N ALA A 40 7.17 -20.84 -3.78
CA ALA A 40 7.66 -19.49 -4.03
C ALA A 40 7.12 -18.88 -5.33
N ALA A 41 7.10 -19.66 -6.42
CA ALA A 41 6.64 -19.18 -7.73
C ALA A 41 5.13 -18.86 -7.76
N SER A 42 4.32 -19.51 -6.93
CA SER A 42 2.87 -19.28 -6.81
C SER A 42 2.52 -18.18 -5.78
N THR A 43 3.49 -17.77 -4.96
CA THR A 43 3.30 -16.79 -3.88
C THR A 43 3.14 -15.36 -4.43
N VAL A 44 2.22 -14.61 -3.83
CA VAL A 44 2.12 -13.15 -4.00
C VAL A 44 2.88 -12.49 -2.84
N ALA A 45 3.96 -11.77 -3.14
CA ALA A 45 4.61 -10.91 -2.17
C ALA A 45 3.91 -9.55 -2.14
N VAL A 46 3.78 -8.95 -0.97
CA VAL A 46 3.21 -7.62 -0.78
C VAL A 46 4.26 -6.74 -0.14
N LEU A 47 4.61 -5.62 -0.78
CA LEU A 47 5.42 -4.56 -0.21
C LEU A 47 4.51 -3.42 0.23
N PRO A 48 4.21 -3.28 1.53
CA PRO A 48 3.44 -2.16 2.04
C PRO A 48 4.31 -0.91 2.06
N VAL A 49 3.78 0.19 1.53
CA VAL A 49 4.47 1.48 1.45
C VAL A 49 3.56 2.59 1.99
N GLY A 50 4.01 3.28 3.02
CA GLY A 50 3.34 4.39 3.68
C GLY A 50 4.13 5.69 3.55
N ALA A 51 3.81 6.66 4.43
CA ALA A 51 4.56 7.88 4.61
C ALA A 51 4.52 8.32 6.09
N VAL A 52 5.44 9.19 6.45
CA VAL A 52 5.47 9.91 7.74
C VAL A 52 5.51 11.40 7.40
N GLU A 53 4.34 12.01 7.34
CA GLU A 53 4.15 13.39 6.90
C GLU A 53 3.08 14.12 7.71
N GLN A 54 3.10 15.44 7.67
CA GLN A 54 2.07 16.24 8.32
C GLN A 54 0.67 15.98 7.73
N HIS A 55 -0.37 15.95 8.56
CA HIS A 55 -1.78 15.77 8.21
C HIS A 55 -2.66 16.81 8.93
N GLY A 56 -2.27 18.07 8.83
CA GLY A 56 -2.95 19.16 9.52
C GLY A 56 -2.67 19.20 11.03
N PRO A 57 -3.38 20.05 11.77
CA PRO A 57 -3.13 20.25 13.20
C PRO A 57 -3.72 19.16 14.10
N HIS A 58 -4.55 18.25 13.56
CA HIS A 58 -5.38 17.33 14.33
C HIS A 58 -4.96 15.86 14.22
N LEU A 59 -4.11 15.50 13.26
CA LEU A 59 -3.64 14.13 13.05
C LEU A 59 -2.14 13.99 13.32
N PRO A 60 -1.67 12.79 13.70
CA PRO A 60 -0.25 12.49 13.84
C PRO A 60 0.43 12.40 12.46
N LEU A 61 1.77 12.35 12.46
CA LEU A 61 2.55 12.27 11.21
C LEU A 61 2.50 10.91 10.52
N ASN A 62 2.10 9.86 11.20
CA ASN A 62 2.15 8.48 10.70
C ASN A 62 0.81 7.98 10.13
N VAL A 63 -0.06 8.89 9.68
CA VAL A 63 -1.39 8.52 9.15
C VAL A 63 -1.28 7.43 8.08
N ASP A 64 -0.57 7.70 6.98
CA ASP A 64 -0.47 6.77 5.85
C ASP A 64 0.09 5.40 6.24
N ALA A 65 1.09 5.38 7.12
CA ALA A 65 1.66 4.15 7.66
C ALA A 65 0.62 3.39 8.50
N ARG A 66 -0.14 4.09 9.37
CA ARG A 66 -1.17 3.48 10.22
C ARG A 66 -2.35 2.96 9.41
N LEU A 67 -2.77 3.68 8.36
CA LEU A 67 -3.87 3.25 7.52
C LEU A 67 -3.52 1.94 6.80
N ILE A 68 -2.32 1.83 6.21
CA ILE A 68 -1.93 0.62 5.51
C ILE A 68 -1.71 -0.56 6.47
N GLU A 69 -1.13 -0.33 7.64
CA GLU A 69 -0.99 -1.34 8.69
C GLU A 69 -2.36 -1.82 9.19
N GLY A 70 -3.32 -0.91 9.38
CA GLY A 70 -4.69 -1.23 9.80
C GLY A 70 -5.43 -2.07 8.75
N VAL A 71 -5.37 -1.68 7.48
CA VAL A 71 -5.95 -2.45 6.37
C VAL A 71 -5.34 -3.86 6.29
N MET A 72 -4.02 -3.97 6.45
CA MET A 72 -3.35 -5.28 6.47
C MET A 72 -3.79 -6.14 7.67
N ALA A 73 -3.88 -5.54 8.86
CA ALA A 73 -4.27 -6.25 10.08
C ALA A 73 -5.69 -6.82 9.95
N GLU A 74 -6.62 -6.04 9.36
CA GLU A 74 -8.00 -6.47 9.09
C GLU A 74 -8.08 -7.53 7.95
N ALA A 75 -7.20 -7.44 6.95
CA ALA A 75 -7.16 -8.40 5.84
C ALA A 75 -6.61 -9.77 6.24
N LEU A 76 -5.65 -9.83 7.18
CA LEU A 76 -4.96 -11.06 7.56
C LEU A 76 -5.89 -12.21 7.96
N PRO A 77 -6.89 -12.02 8.85
CA PRO A 77 -7.83 -13.09 9.23
C PRO A 77 -8.78 -13.50 8.08
N LEU A 78 -8.95 -12.66 7.07
CA LEU A 78 -9.82 -12.91 5.92
C LEU A 78 -9.11 -13.68 4.80
N LEU A 79 -7.78 -13.77 4.83
CA LEU A 79 -7.01 -14.48 3.80
C LEU A 79 -7.29 -15.98 3.85
N PRO A 80 -7.67 -16.61 2.70
CA PRO A 80 -7.78 -18.05 2.62
C PRO A 80 -6.49 -18.76 3.04
N ALA A 81 -6.59 -19.85 3.80
CA ALA A 81 -5.43 -20.57 4.31
C ALA A 81 -4.52 -21.09 3.19
N ASN A 82 -5.12 -21.45 2.04
CA ASN A 82 -4.42 -21.98 0.86
C ASN A 82 -3.90 -20.88 -0.10
N LEU A 83 -4.21 -19.61 0.12
CA LEU A 83 -3.69 -18.52 -0.69
C LEU A 83 -2.27 -18.14 -0.19
N PRO A 84 -1.19 -18.42 -0.94
CA PRO A 84 0.17 -18.14 -0.52
C PRO A 84 0.49 -16.66 -0.67
N VAL A 85 0.50 -15.93 0.43
CA VAL A 85 0.83 -14.49 0.50
C VAL A 85 1.92 -14.28 1.55
N LEU A 86 2.90 -13.42 1.24
CA LEU A 86 3.91 -12.93 2.18
C LEU A 86 3.96 -11.42 2.18
N PHE A 87 3.73 -10.81 3.35
CA PHE A 87 3.91 -9.38 3.57
C PHE A 87 5.35 -9.08 3.95
N LEU A 88 6.02 -8.23 3.17
CA LEU A 88 7.34 -7.68 3.51
C LEU A 88 7.22 -6.70 4.68
N PRO A 89 8.34 -6.38 5.37
CA PRO A 89 8.37 -5.29 6.34
C PRO A 89 7.90 -3.98 5.71
N PRO A 90 6.96 -3.25 6.32
CA PRO A 90 6.44 -2.00 5.78
C PRO A 90 7.54 -0.95 5.59
N GLN A 91 7.44 -0.18 4.51
CA GLN A 91 8.31 0.96 4.21
C GLN A 91 7.56 2.23 4.59
N ASN A 92 7.72 2.68 5.83
CA ASN A 92 6.90 3.76 6.40
C ASN A 92 7.42 5.17 6.08
N ILE A 93 8.62 5.31 5.47
CA ILE A 93 9.13 6.61 5.01
C ILE A 93 9.12 6.59 3.48
N GLY A 94 8.26 7.43 2.91
CA GLY A 94 8.00 7.51 1.48
C GLY A 94 8.49 8.82 0.84
N LEU A 95 7.76 9.25 -0.19
CA LEU A 95 7.97 10.51 -0.90
C LEU A 95 6.87 11.50 -0.53
N SER A 96 7.21 12.50 0.28
CA SER A 96 6.31 13.49 0.85
C SER A 96 6.89 14.90 0.69
N VAL A 97 7.47 15.18 -0.49
CA VAL A 97 8.14 16.49 -0.76
C VAL A 97 7.16 17.66 -0.68
N GLU A 98 5.89 17.41 -0.97
CA GLU A 98 4.79 18.36 -0.91
C GLU A 98 4.41 18.81 0.50
N HIS A 99 4.96 18.17 1.53
CA HIS A 99 4.69 18.44 2.95
C HIS A 99 5.92 18.97 3.71
N THR A 100 7.03 19.26 3.02
CA THR A 100 8.31 19.62 3.65
C THR A 100 8.34 21.00 4.31
N SER A 101 7.38 21.87 4.01
CA SER A 101 7.20 23.16 4.68
C SER A 101 6.75 23.01 6.15
N TYR A 102 6.29 21.83 6.54
CA TYR A 102 5.82 21.54 7.89
C TYR A 102 6.82 20.69 8.65
N ALA A 103 7.12 21.09 9.89
CA ALA A 103 8.06 20.37 10.74
C ALA A 103 7.58 18.94 11.04
N GLY A 104 8.52 17.99 11.07
CA GLY A 104 8.27 16.59 11.42
C GLY A 104 8.08 15.67 10.22
N THR A 105 7.77 16.16 9.03
CA THR A 105 7.71 15.35 7.82
C THR A 105 9.06 14.70 7.50
N LEU A 106 9.05 13.38 7.31
CA LEU A 106 10.19 12.60 6.85
C LEU A 106 9.96 12.18 5.41
N THR A 107 10.85 12.58 4.50
CA THR A 107 10.75 12.22 3.09
C THR A 107 12.07 11.79 2.50
N LEU A 108 12.01 10.87 1.54
CA LEU A 108 13.14 10.51 0.70
C LEU A 108 13.05 11.24 -0.65
N SER A 109 14.18 11.37 -1.34
CA SER A 109 14.14 11.84 -2.73
C SER A 109 13.52 10.77 -3.64
N PRO A 110 12.91 11.15 -4.78
CA PRO A 110 12.40 10.18 -5.76
C PRO A 110 13.46 9.15 -6.18
N ALA A 111 14.70 9.61 -6.41
CA ALA A 111 15.80 8.73 -6.83
C ALA A 111 16.13 7.67 -5.77
N THR A 112 16.20 8.06 -4.50
CA THR A 112 16.46 7.14 -3.38
C THR A 112 15.33 6.13 -3.23
N LEU A 113 14.08 6.58 -3.33
CA LEU A 113 12.92 5.72 -3.15
C LEU A 113 12.78 4.71 -4.30
N ILE A 114 13.01 5.13 -5.55
CA ILE A 114 13.06 4.23 -6.72
C ILE A 114 14.13 3.16 -6.50
N ALA A 115 15.34 3.55 -6.11
CA ALA A 115 16.43 2.60 -5.86
C ALA A 115 16.06 1.61 -4.74
N LEU A 116 15.58 2.11 -3.59
CA LEU A 116 15.19 1.29 -2.44
C LEU A 116 14.14 0.22 -2.81
N TRP A 117 13.04 0.63 -3.43
CA TRP A 117 11.96 -0.31 -3.74
C TRP A 117 12.32 -1.27 -4.88
N THR A 118 13.14 -0.82 -5.84
CA THR A 118 13.66 -1.71 -6.90
C THR A 118 14.60 -2.76 -6.30
N GLU A 119 15.47 -2.40 -5.37
CA GLU A 119 16.37 -3.35 -4.70
C GLU A 119 15.60 -4.35 -3.83
N LEU A 120 14.58 -3.90 -3.10
CA LEU A 120 13.69 -4.81 -2.34
C LEU A 120 12.95 -5.78 -3.27
N GLY A 121 12.41 -5.28 -4.39
CA GLY A 121 11.76 -6.11 -5.40
C GLY A 121 12.71 -7.11 -6.06
N ALA A 122 13.98 -6.73 -6.27
CA ALA A 122 15.02 -7.65 -6.73
C ALA A 122 15.31 -8.78 -5.71
N CYS A 123 15.23 -8.48 -4.40
CA CYS A 123 15.31 -9.51 -3.35
C CYS A 123 14.13 -10.49 -3.44
N VAL A 124 12.91 -9.97 -3.66
CA VAL A 124 11.72 -10.80 -3.89
C VAL A 124 11.93 -11.74 -5.09
N ALA A 125 12.43 -11.22 -6.22
CA ALA A 125 12.72 -12.03 -7.41
C ALA A 125 13.78 -13.13 -7.14
N ARG A 126 14.84 -12.81 -6.41
CA ARG A 126 15.89 -13.78 -6.02
C ARG A 126 15.38 -14.90 -5.12
N SER A 127 14.36 -14.65 -4.32
CA SER A 127 13.70 -15.68 -3.49
C SER A 127 12.82 -16.66 -4.29
N GLY A 128 12.75 -16.52 -5.62
CA GLY A 128 11.94 -17.37 -6.50
C GLY A 128 10.51 -16.92 -6.68
N ILE A 129 10.06 -15.89 -5.96
CA ILE A 129 8.72 -15.31 -6.08
C ILE A 129 8.61 -14.57 -7.43
N LYS A 130 7.43 -14.67 -8.06
CA LYS A 130 7.18 -14.12 -9.40
C LYS A 130 6.11 -13.04 -9.43
N LYS A 131 5.40 -12.83 -8.34
CA LYS A 131 4.27 -11.90 -8.23
C LYS A 131 4.50 -10.94 -7.07
N LEU A 132 4.38 -9.64 -7.32
CA LEU A 132 4.58 -8.59 -6.33
C LEU A 132 3.45 -7.57 -6.40
N LEU A 133 2.87 -7.24 -5.24
CA LEU A 133 1.98 -6.10 -5.06
C LEU A 133 2.71 -5.01 -4.28
N LEU A 134 2.80 -3.81 -4.85
CA LEU A 134 3.13 -2.58 -4.13
C LEU A 134 1.83 -2.04 -3.54
N LEU A 135 1.65 -2.15 -2.22
CA LEU A 135 0.42 -1.75 -1.52
C LEU A 135 0.63 -0.40 -0.84
N ASN A 136 -0.08 0.61 -1.32
CA ASN A 136 0.19 2.01 -1.01
C ASN A 136 -0.80 2.61 0.00
N GLY A 137 -0.23 3.36 0.96
CA GLY A 137 -0.97 4.20 1.91
C GLY A 137 -1.05 5.69 1.51
N HIS A 138 -0.14 6.19 0.63
CA HIS A 138 0.11 7.62 0.40
C HIS A 138 -0.04 8.03 -1.06
N GLY A 139 -0.80 9.12 -1.31
CA GLY A 139 -1.09 9.60 -2.67
C GLY A 139 0.11 10.18 -3.42
N GLY A 140 1.05 10.83 -2.72
CA GLY A 140 2.18 11.55 -3.31
C GLY A 140 3.21 10.68 -4.02
N GLN A 141 3.25 9.37 -3.74
CA GLN A 141 4.25 8.43 -4.27
C GLN A 141 3.77 7.51 -5.41
N VAL A 142 2.53 7.64 -5.87
CA VAL A 142 1.94 6.77 -6.90
C VAL A 142 2.79 6.75 -8.20
N SER A 143 3.31 7.90 -8.62
CA SER A 143 4.15 7.98 -9.83
C SER A 143 5.47 7.21 -9.69
N VAL A 144 6.06 7.19 -8.50
CA VAL A 144 7.28 6.40 -8.20
C VAL A 144 6.96 4.92 -8.23
N MET A 145 5.82 4.50 -7.71
CA MET A 145 5.40 3.08 -7.75
C MET A 145 5.26 2.58 -9.18
N ASP A 146 4.70 3.39 -10.10
CA ASP A 146 4.58 3.02 -11.52
C ASP A 146 5.95 2.82 -12.17
N ILE A 147 6.93 3.68 -11.87
CA ILE A 147 8.30 3.55 -12.35
C ILE A 147 8.91 2.24 -11.82
N VAL A 148 8.85 2.02 -10.51
CA VAL A 148 9.41 0.82 -9.85
C VAL A 148 8.77 -0.47 -10.39
N ALA A 149 7.45 -0.49 -10.55
CA ALA A 149 6.75 -1.65 -11.09
C ALA A 149 7.25 -2.02 -12.51
N ARG A 150 7.48 -1.03 -13.38
CA ARG A 150 8.02 -1.23 -14.73
C ARG A 150 9.48 -1.68 -14.72
N GLU A 151 10.31 -1.07 -13.87
CA GLU A 151 11.71 -1.49 -13.70
C GLU A 151 11.81 -2.95 -13.25
N LEU A 152 11.05 -3.36 -12.23
CA LEU A 152 11.02 -4.72 -11.73
C LEU A 152 10.50 -5.71 -12.78
N ARG A 153 9.48 -5.32 -13.57
CA ARG A 153 8.99 -6.10 -14.68
C ARG A 153 10.08 -6.32 -15.74
N MET A 154 10.79 -5.27 -16.11
CA MET A 154 11.78 -5.32 -17.20
C MET A 154 13.07 -6.01 -16.77
N GLN A 155 13.56 -5.76 -15.55
CA GLN A 155 14.84 -6.28 -15.09
C GLN A 155 14.74 -7.72 -14.53
N HIS A 156 13.61 -8.07 -13.91
CA HIS A 156 13.45 -9.34 -13.19
C HIS A 156 12.32 -10.24 -13.70
N GLY A 157 11.56 -9.78 -14.68
CA GLY A 157 10.43 -10.55 -15.22
C GLY A 157 9.29 -10.77 -14.23
N LEU A 158 9.21 -9.95 -13.18
CA LEU A 158 8.12 -10.02 -12.20
C LEU A 158 6.79 -9.58 -12.81
N LEU A 159 5.71 -10.19 -12.37
CA LEU A 159 4.37 -9.68 -12.52
C LEU A 159 4.13 -8.74 -11.34
N VAL A 160 4.07 -7.43 -11.60
CA VAL A 160 3.98 -6.40 -10.57
C VAL A 160 2.68 -5.62 -10.74
N TYR A 161 1.91 -5.52 -9.67
CA TYR A 161 0.79 -4.59 -9.53
C TYR A 161 1.11 -3.54 -8.48
N SER A 162 0.52 -2.37 -8.61
CA SER A 162 0.48 -1.33 -7.60
C SER A 162 -0.97 -0.96 -7.33
N ALA A 163 -1.34 -0.86 -6.05
CA ALA A 163 -2.67 -0.45 -5.64
C ALA A 163 -2.58 0.41 -4.38
N SER A 164 -3.47 1.40 -4.28
CA SER A 164 -3.67 2.17 -3.06
C SER A 164 -4.92 1.69 -2.34
N TRP A 165 -4.92 1.72 -1.00
CA TRP A 165 -6.05 1.26 -0.20
C TRP A 165 -7.38 1.89 -0.63
N PHE A 166 -7.37 3.19 -0.97
CA PHE A 166 -8.57 3.93 -1.38
C PHE A 166 -9.14 3.47 -2.73
N GLY A 167 -8.37 2.79 -3.56
CA GLY A 167 -8.83 2.15 -4.80
C GLY A 167 -9.43 0.76 -4.59
N LEU A 168 -9.39 0.22 -3.36
CA LEU A 168 -9.89 -1.11 -3.01
C LEU A 168 -11.23 -1.06 -2.27
N VAL A 169 -11.70 0.14 -1.93
CA VAL A 169 -12.95 0.38 -1.21
C VAL A 169 -14.14 0.18 -2.15
N ASP A 170 -15.18 -0.49 -1.67
CA ASP A 170 -16.42 -0.67 -2.41
C ASP A 170 -17.31 0.60 -2.42
N ASP A 171 -18.35 0.58 -3.25
CA ASP A 171 -19.26 1.71 -3.38
C ASP A 171 -20.05 1.99 -2.08
N ALA A 172 -20.37 0.98 -1.28
CA ALA A 172 -21.18 1.14 -0.08
C ALA A 172 -20.41 1.90 1.01
N ALA A 173 -19.12 1.59 1.22
CA ALA A 173 -18.28 2.33 2.13
C ALA A 173 -17.96 3.74 1.60
N ASN A 174 -17.68 3.88 0.30
CA ASN A 174 -17.44 5.18 -0.33
C ASN A 174 -18.65 6.13 -0.22
N GLN A 175 -19.88 5.63 -0.36
CA GLN A 175 -21.11 6.44 -0.27
C GLN A 175 -21.40 7.00 1.13
N GLN A 176 -20.66 6.56 2.15
CA GLN A 176 -20.77 7.17 3.49
C GLN A 176 -20.15 8.57 3.57
N PHE A 177 -19.35 8.94 2.57
CA PHE A 177 -18.76 10.26 2.42
C PHE A 177 -19.36 10.98 1.22
N CYS A 178 -19.52 12.29 1.32
CA CYS A 178 -20.13 13.05 0.26
C CYS A 178 -19.21 13.22 -0.96
N ALA A 179 -19.80 13.44 -2.13
CA ALA A 179 -19.04 13.64 -3.38
C ALA A 179 -18.08 14.84 -3.31
N HIS A 180 -18.37 15.85 -2.47
CA HIS A 180 -17.49 16.98 -2.23
C HIS A 180 -16.20 16.55 -1.52
N GLU A 181 -16.33 15.73 -0.47
CA GLU A 181 -15.17 15.19 0.26
C GLU A 181 -14.28 14.35 -0.66
N HIS A 182 -14.86 13.41 -1.41
CA HIS A 182 -14.09 12.60 -2.38
C HIS A 182 -13.36 13.42 -3.44
N ARG A 183 -13.88 14.59 -3.77
CA ARG A 183 -13.27 15.44 -4.79
C ARG A 183 -12.21 16.36 -4.25
N PHE A 184 -12.41 16.92 -3.05
CA PHE A 184 -11.61 18.00 -2.52
C PHE A 184 -10.93 17.69 -1.19
N GLY A 185 -11.40 16.68 -0.45
CA GLY A 185 -10.84 16.24 0.83
C GLY A 185 -9.71 15.24 0.64
N ILE A 186 -8.62 15.68 -0.03
CA ILE A 186 -7.56 14.78 -0.50
C ILE A 186 -6.45 14.52 0.52
N HIS A 187 -6.45 15.17 1.69
CA HIS A 187 -5.37 15.03 2.69
C HIS A 187 -5.82 15.51 4.08
N GLY A 188 -5.75 14.64 5.08
CA GLY A 188 -6.20 14.96 6.44
C GLY A 188 -7.68 15.32 6.54
N GLY A 189 -8.50 14.91 5.58
CA GLY A 189 -9.93 15.20 5.50
C GLY A 189 -10.80 14.26 6.34
N GLU A 190 -12.10 14.19 6.02
CA GLU A 190 -13.07 13.37 6.75
C GLU A 190 -12.73 11.88 6.70
N VAL A 191 -12.26 11.38 5.53
CA VAL A 191 -11.98 9.95 5.33
C VAL A 191 -10.82 9.50 6.21
N GLU A 192 -9.65 10.13 6.09
CA GLU A 192 -8.45 9.72 6.84
C GLU A 192 -8.62 9.97 8.33
N THR A 193 -9.27 11.07 8.72
CA THR A 193 -9.59 11.35 10.13
C THR A 193 -10.52 10.28 10.70
N SER A 194 -11.53 9.83 9.93
CA SER A 194 -12.42 8.75 10.36
C SER A 194 -11.67 7.43 10.55
N MET A 195 -10.80 7.07 9.61
CA MET A 195 -9.99 5.85 9.72
C MET A 195 -9.04 5.92 10.93
N MET A 196 -8.42 7.06 11.19
CA MET A 196 -7.56 7.25 12.37
C MET A 196 -8.34 7.22 13.67
N LEU A 197 -9.58 7.75 13.73
CA LEU A 197 -10.47 7.61 14.88
C LEU A 197 -10.81 6.14 15.19
N HIS A 198 -10.84 5.28 14.18
CA HIS A 198 -11.02 3.84 14.35
C HIS A 198 -9.73 3.15 14.79
N LEU A 199 -8.60 3.45 14.13
CA LEU A 199 -7.35 2.70 14.28
C LEU A 199 -6.46 3.17 15.44
N ALA A 200 -6.51 4.46 15.80
CA ALA A 200 -5.66 5.07 16.81
C ALA A 200 -6.31 6.35 17.39
N PRO A 201 -7.51 6.26 17.99
CA PRO A 201 -8.28 7.42 18.43
C PRO A 201 -7.53 8.31 19.44
N GLU A 202 -6.63 7.73 20.22
CA GLU A 202 -5.79 8.44 21.20
C GLU A 202 -4.79 9.40 20.57
N THR A 203 -4.54 9.30 19.26
CA THR A 203 -3.62 10.17 18.50
C THR A 203 -4.33 11.29 17.74
N VAL A 204 -5.67 11.29 17.76
CA VAL A 204 -6.49 12.24 16.99
C VAL A 204 -6.97 13.37 17.89
N HIS A 205 -6.68 14.60 17.50
CA HIS A 205 -7.03 15.83 18.23
C HIS A 205 -8.27 16.49 17.62
N MET A 206 -9.46 15.93 17.87
CA MET A 206 -10.71 16.44 17.29
C MET A 206 -11.02 17.88 17.65
N GLU A 207 -10.50 18.40 18.75
CA GLU A 207 -10.62 19.82 19.14
C GLU A 207 -9.92 20.79 18.18
N ARG A 208 -9.06 20.25 17.29
CA ARG A 208 -8.35 21.00 16.23
C ARG A 208 -8.88 20.69 14.84
N ALA A 209 -9.77 19.72 14.71
CA ALA A 209 -10.39 19.34 13.44
C ALA A 209 -11.35 20.42 12.95
N GLN A 210 -11.31 20.72 11.66
CA GLN A 210 -12.14 21.76 11.02
C GLN A 210 -12.58 21.29 9.64
N ASN A 211 -13.42 22.07 8.99
CA ASN A 211 -13.62 21.98 7.55
C ASN A 211 -12.53 22.81 6.85
N PHE A 212 -11.47 22.14 6.41
CA PHE A 212 -10.34 22.75 5.72
C PHE A 212 -10.65 22.91 4.23
N ALA A 213 -11.24 24.05 3.85
CA ALA A 213 -11.62 24.32 2.45
C ALA A 213 -10.42 24.35 1.51
N SER A 214 -10.55 23.69 0.37
CA SER A 214 -9.49 23.60 -0.65
C SER A 214 -9.57 24.74 -1.67
N THR A 215 -8.45 25.39 -1.97
CA THR A 215 -8.38 26.35 -3.11
C THR A 215 -8.69 25.68 -4.45
N SER A 216 -8.63 24.34 -4.54
CA SER A 216 -9.00 23.60 -5.74
C SER A 216 -10.49 23.73 -6.09
N GLU A 217 -11.35 24.03 -5.13
CA GLU A 217 -12.78 24.29 -5.35
C GLU A 217 -12.99 25.50 -6.26
N VAL A 218 -12.24 26.59 -5.99
CA VAL A 218 -12.30 27.81 -6.83
C VAL A 218 -11.80 27.51 -8.25
N ARG A 219 -10.72 26.72 -8.37
CA ARG A 219 -10.21 26.31 -9.68
C ARG A 219 -11.22 25.44 -10.43
N ALA A 220 -11.85 24.51 -9.75
CA ALA A 220 -12.86 23.61 -10.33
C ALA A 220 -14.11 24.36 -10.83
N GLY A 221 -14.51 25.44 -10.15
CA GLY A 221 -15.61 26.29 -10.59
C GLY A 221 -15.29 27.18 -11.80
N LYS A 222 -14.00 27.46 -12.01
CA LYS A 222 -13.56 28.41 -13.07
C LYS A 222 -12.99 27.75 -14.32
N TYR A 223 -12.31 26.60 -14.18
CA TYR A 223 -11.53 25.99 -15.24
C TYR A 223 -11.94 24.56 -15.52
N HIS A 224 -12.06 24.20 -16.81
CA HIS A 224 -12.44 22.83 -17.20
C HIS A 224 -11.29 21.85 -17.08
N PHE A 225 -10.12 22.16 -17.62
CA PHE A 225 -9.00 21.21 -17.67
C PHE A 225 -8.16 21.19 -16.39
N ILE A 226 -7.81 22.35 -15.86
CA ILE A 226 -6.95 22.49 -14.65
C ILE A 226 -7.76 22.46 -13.33
N GLY A 227 -9.09 22.43 -13.41
CA GLY A 227 -9.98 22.38 -12.25
C GLY A 227 -10.54 20.98 -11.94
N ASN A 228 -10.32 19.97 -12.80
CA ASN A 228 -10.90 18.64 -12.63
C ASN A 228 -9.92 17.60 -12.02
N GLY A 229 -8.65 17.96 -11.82
CA GLY A 229 -7.61 17.08 -11.26
C GLY A 229 -7.22 15.88 -12.14
N ARG A 230 -7.83 15.70 -13.31
CA ARG A 230 -7.63 14.57 -14.23
C ARG A 230 -6.89 14.94 -15.50
N SER A 231 -7.37 15.98 -16.20
CA SER A 231 -6.82 16.39 -17.51
C SER A 231 -5.44 17.03 -17.40
N ALA A 232 -5.24 17.85 -16.35
CA ALA A 232 -3.95 18.45 -16.04
C ALA A 232 -3.78 18.46 -14.51
N LYS A 233 -2.69 17.88 -14.03
CA LYS A 233 -2.35 17.83 -12.60
C LYS A 233 -1.46 19.00 -12.23
N LEU A 234 -1.78 19.69 -11.14
CA LEU A 234 -0.90 20.68 -10.53
C LEU A 234 0.26 19.94 -9.84
N GLY A 235 1.50 20.39 -10.01
CA GLY A 235 2.58 20.12 -9.07
C GLY A 235 2.42 21.08 -7.89
N TRP A 236 2.11 20.58 -6.72
CA TRP A 236 1.66 21.38 -5.59
C TRP A 236 2.44 21.07 -4.32
N ALA A 237 2.48 22.06 -3.44
CA ALA A 237 2.71 21.88 -2.01
C ALA A 237 1.36 22.03 -1.29
N ILE A 238 1.18 21.38 -0.13
CA ILE A 238 -0.14 21.33 0.54
C ILE A 238 -0.67 22.72 0.92
N GLU A 239 0.20 23.66 1.21
CA GLU A 239 -0.15 25.06 1.47
C GLU A 239 -0.77 25.77 0.26
N ASP A 240 -0.56 25.29 -0.96
CA ASP A 240 -1.25 25.78 -2.18
C ASP A 240 -2.75 25.45 -2.15
N TYR A 241 -3.13 24.44 -1.40
CA TYR A 241 -4.52 24.04 -1.19
C TYR A 241 -5.11 24.65 0.08
N ASN A 242 -4.41 24.51 1.20
CA ASN A 242 -4.78 25.12 2.49
C ASN A 242 -3.56 25.28 3.40
N PRO A 243 -3.30 26.49 3.93
CA PRO A 243 -2.15 26.75 4.79
C PRO A 243 -2.19 26.05 6.15
N ALA A 244 -3.32 25.44 6.55
CA ALA A 244 -3.39 24.58 7.72
C ALA A 244 -2.75 23.19 7.50
N GLY A 245 -2.37 22.86 6.25
CA GLY A 245 -1.76 21.59 5.92
C GLY A 245 -2.74 20.43 5.76
N ALA A 246 -4.03 20.69 5.72
CA ALA A 246 -5.08 19.68 5.50
C ALA A 246 -6.16 20.24 4.57
N VAL A 247 -6.90 19.37 3.89
CA VAL A 247 -8.04 19.71 3.04
C VAL A 247 -9.13 18.64 3.17
N GLY A 248 -10.36 19.08 3.41
CA GLY A 248 -11.53 18.24 3.66
C GLY A 248 -12.22 18.57 4.98
N ASN A 249 -13.35 17.94 5.24
CA ASN A 249 -14.17 18.21 6.42
C ASN A 249 -13.85 17.27 7.58
N SER A 250 -12.64 17.35 8.13
CA SER A 250 -12.20 16.49 9.24
C SER A 250 -13.08 16.61 10.50
N ALA A 251 -13.79 17.75 10.69
CA ALA A 251 -14.72 17.92 11.81
C ALA A 251 -15.95 16.99 11.74
N ALA A 252 -16.30 16.47 10.56
CA ALA A 252 -17.40 15.54 10.38
C ALA A 252 -16.99 14.06 10.53
N ALA A 253 -15.73 13.78 10.77
CA ALA A 253 -15.20 12.42 10.86
C ALA A 253 -15.80 11.62 12.02
N THR A 254 -16.01 10.32 11.81
CA THR A 254 -16.46 9.38 12.85
C THR A 254 -15.73 8.05 12.76
N ALA A 255 -15.52 7.40 13.92
CA ALA A 255 -14.87 6.11 13.99
C ALA A 255 -15.63 5.00 13.25
N GLU A 256 -16.98 5.06 13.23
CA GLU A 256 -17.83 4.09 12.55
C GLU A 256 -17.60 4.10 11.03
N ARG A 257 -17.52 5.30 10.42
CA ARG A 257 -17.19 5.44 9.00
C ARG A 257 -15.77 4.97 8.72
N GLY A 258 -14.84 5.28 9.62
CA GLY A 258 -13.47 4.79 9.54
C GLY A 258 -13.39 3.26 9.55
N ALA A 259 -14.12 2.61 10.45
CA ALA A 259 -14.20 1.16 10.52
C ALA A 259 -14.72 0.55 9.21
N ALA A 260 -15.77 1.14 8.62
CA ALA A 260 -16.33 0.69 7.34
C ALA A 260 -15.29 0.81 6.19
N MET A 261 -14.53 1.91 6.15
CA MET A 261 -13.46 2.11 5.15
C MET A 261 -12.34 1.08 5.29
N VAL A 262 -11.87 0.84 6.51
CA VAL A 262 -10.79 -0.14 6.78
C VAL A 262 -11.25 -1.55 6.41
N ALA A 263 -12.45 -1.95 6.84
CA ALA A 263 -13.02 -3.27 6.54
C ALA A 263 -13.19 -3.48 5.03
N SER A 264 -13.78 -2.50 4.32
CA SER A 264 -13.97 -2.58 2.87
C SER A 264 -12.64 -2.63 2.10
N SER A 265 -11.64 -1.81 2.50
CA SER A 265 -10.29 -1.87 1.92
C SER A 265 -9.64 -3.23 2.15
N ALA A 266 -9.81 -3.82 3.33
CA ALA A 266 -9.26 -5.13 3.67
C ALA A 266 -9.89 -6.25 2.84
N GLU A 267 -11.20 -6.25 2.67
CA GLU A 267 -11.90 -7.19 1.78
C GLU A 267 -11.47 -7.02 0.32
N GLY A 268 -11.33 -5.77 -0.14
CA GLY A 268 -10.80 -5.44 -1.46
C GLY A 268 -9.37 -5.95 -1.66
N LEU A 269 -8.51 -5.82 -0.65
CA LEU A 269 -7.14 -6.34 -0.68
C LEU A 269 -7.12 -7.87 -0.79
N VAL A 270 -7.95 -8.57 -0.02
CA VAL A 270 -8.04 -10.05 -0.10
C VAL A 270 -8.47 -10.51 -1.49
N ARG A 271 -9.46 -9.85 -2.09
CA ARG A 271 -9.89 -10.14 -3.48
C ARG A 271 -8.76 -9.87 -4.48
N LEU A 272 -8.10 -8.72 -4.40
CA LEU A 272 -6.98 -8.38 -5.29
C LEU A 272 -5.85 -9.40 -5.20
N LEU A 273 -5.51 -9.85 -3.98
CA LEU A 273 -4.47 -10.88 -3.79
C LEU A 273 -4.86 -12.22 -4.41
N GLY A 274 -6.13 -12.60 -4.34
CA GLY A 274 -6.67 -13.76 -5.05
C GLY A 274 -6.54 -13.62 -6.57
N GLU A 275 -6.95 -12.49 -7.14
CA GLU A 275 -6.85 -12.21 -8.57
C GLU A 275 -5.40 -12.22 -9.07
N ILE A 276 -4.48 -11.61 -8.34
CA ILE A 276 -3.05 -11.64 -8.67
C ILE A 276 -2.51 -13.07 -8.59
N HIS A 277 -2.93 -13.84 -7.58
CA HIS A 277 -2.53 -15.24 -7.45
C HIS A 277 -3.00 -16.08 -8.64
N ASP A 278 -4.25 -15.94 -9.06
CA ASP A 278 -4.86 -16.71 -10.13
C ASP A 278 -4.36 -16.31 -11.53
N LEU A 279 -3.86 -15.06 -11.66
CA LEU A 279 -3.36 -14.57 -12.94
C LEU A 279 -2.15 -15.39 -13.41
N PRO A 280 -2.19 -16.00 -14.61
CA PRO A 280 -1.11 -16.85 -15.09
C PRO A 280 0.17 -16.04 -15.36
N LEU A 281 1.33 -16.61 -15.06
CA LEU A 281 2.62 -15.97 -15.31
C LEU A 281 2.88 -15.69 -16.80
N SER A 282 2.19 -16.40 -17.71
CA SER A 282 2.20 -16.14 -19.15
C SER A 282 1.60 -14.77 -19.54
N THR A 283 0.93 -14.09 -18.61
CA THR A 283 0.49 -12.69 -18.78
C THR A 283 1.67 -11.77 -19.06
N VAL A 284 2.84 -12.07 -18.47
CA VAL A 284 4.07 -11.30 -18.71
C VAL A 284 4.89 -12.00 -19.80
N GLN A 285 4.95 -11.39 -20.99
CA GLN A 285 5.69 -11.91 -22.13
C GLN A 285 7.14 -11.44 -22.09
N ASN A 286 8.09 -12.36 -22.13
CA ASN A 286 9.52 -12.02 -22.06
C ASN A 286 10.16 -11.76 -23.45
N LYS A 287 9.45 -12.08 -24.53
CA LYS A 287 9.88 -11.86 -25.92
C LYS A 287 8.68 -11.45 -26.75
N PRO A 288 8.86 -10.54 -27.72
CA PRO A 288 7.82 -10.27 -28.70
C PRO A 288 7.51 -11.55 -29.49
N GLN A 289 6.25 -11.77 -29.81
CA GLN A 289 5.86 -12.80 -30.76
C GLN A 289 6.38 -12.42 -32.14
N PRO A 290 6.87 -13.36 -32.97
CA PRO A 290 7.14 -13.06 -34.39
C PRO A 290 5.87 -12.52 -35.06
N LEU A 291 6.02 -11.44 -35.83
CA LEU A 291 4.93 -10.88 -36.63
C LEU A 291 4.62 -11.80 -37.82
#